data_abe08292829e8cb938f5a3540e0eae81
#
_entry.id   abe08292829e8cb938f5a3540e0eae81
#
_cell.length_a   1.000
_cell.length_b   1.000
_cell.length_c   1.000
_cell.angle_alpha   90.00
_cell.angle_beta   90.00
_cell.angle_gamma   90.00
#
_symmetry.space_group_name_H-M   'P 1'
#
loop_
_entity.id
_entity.type
_entity.pdbx_description
1 polymer ?
#
loop_
_entity_poly.entity_id
_entity_poly.type
_entity_poly.pdbx_seq_one_letter_code
_entity_poly.pdbx_strand_id
1 'polypeptide(L)'
;MNSALDNIQVIKQKDTEDALSIAASQYRQAEFDAPVWNADHDDREITSVVVTGMGGSALAALIAKVWLKNDLAIPFEVVRGYDLPAYVNRHTLVVASSYSGNTEETLSALEQAERAGAQLGVIA
;
A
#
# COMPACT_ATOMS: atom_id res chain seq x y z
N MET A 1 -41.91 4.77 -3.60
CA MET A 1 -41.42 3.61 -2.81
C MET A 1 -40.28 4.10 -1.96
N ASN A 2 -40.48 4.24 -0.64
CA ASN A 2 -39.34 4.51 0.24
C ASN A 2 -38.51 3.23 0.32
N SER A 3 -37.36 3.22 -0.32
CA SER A 3 -36.41 2.13 -0.19
C SER A 3 -35.96 2.03 1.27
N ALA A 4 -35.79 0.82 1.81
CA ALA A 4 -35.21 0.63 3.13
C ALA A 4 -33.83 1.29 3.28
N LEU A 5 -33.15 1.49 2.15
CA LEU A 5 -31.84 2.15 2.06
C LEU A 5 -31.90 3.68 2.22
N ASP A 6 -33.10 4.28 2.08
CA ASP A 6 -33.31 5.72 2.27
C ASP A 6 -33.80 6.05 3.71
N ASN A 7 -34.02 5.03 4.53
CA ASN A 7 -34.52 5.20 5.90
C ASN A 7 -33.38 5.05 6.91
N ILE A 8 -32.93 6.19 7.43
CA ILE A 8 -31.82 6.27 8.40
C ILE A 8 -32.10 5.41 9.65
N GLN A 9 -33.35 5.29 10.12
CA GLN A 9 -33.69 4.48 11.28
C GLN A 9 -33.50 2.98 10.98
N VAL A 10 -33.89 2.54 9.79
CA VAL A 10 -33.66 1.16 9.35
C VAL A 10 -32.17 0.87 9.17
N ILE A 11 -31.43 1.81 8.60
CA ILE A 11 -29.97 1.68 8.44
C ILE A 11 -29.32 1.52 9.83
N LYS A 12 -29.59 2.40 10.79
CA LYS A 12 -29.02 2.32 12.15
C LYS A 12 -29.36 1.04 12.88
N GLN A 13 -30.54 0.47 12.65
CA GLN A 13 -30.91 -0.82 13.24
C GLN A 13 -30.14 -2.01 12.66
N LYS A 14 -29.70 -1.90 11.41
CA LYS A 14 -28.96 -2.96 10.71
C LYS A 14 -27.43 -2.80 10.80
N ASP A 15 -26.96 -1.58 10.88
CA ASP A 15 -25.55 -1.22 10.98
C ASP A 15 -25.18 -0.98 12.45
N THR A 16 -25.12 -2.06 13.21
CA THR A 16 -24.82 -2.03 14.65
C THR A 16 -23.39 -1.64 14.96
N GLU A 17 -22.47 -1.87 14.01
CA GLU A 17 -21.04 -1.55 14.11
C GLU A 17 -20.70 -0.18 13.48
N ASP A 18 -21.71 0.57 13.05
CA ASP A 18 -21.55 1.88 12.42
C ASP A 18 -20.60 1.89 11.19
N ALA A 19 -20.61 0.78 10.43
CA ALA A 19 -19.74 0.59 9.27
C ALA A 19 -19.93 1.65 8.19
N LEU A 20 -21.17 2.19 8.05
CA LEU A 20 -21.46 3.24 7.08
C LEU A 20 -20.77 4.56 7.45
N SER A 21 -20.76 4.96 8.71
CA SER A 21 -20.04 6.17 9.16
C SER A 21 -18.53 5.99 9.08
N ILE A 22 -18.02 4.78 9.41
CA ILE A 22 -16.62 4.43 9.24
C ILE A 22 -16.23 4.57 7.77
N ALA A 23 -17.00 3.99 6.85
CA ALA A 23 -16.76 4.11 5.41
C ALA A 23 -16.80 5.57 4.92
N ALA A 24 -17.77 6.35 5.39
CA ALA A 24 -17.89 7.77 5.03
C ALA A 24 -16.71 8.62 5.53
N SER A 25 -16.05 8.21 6.62
CA SER A 25 -14.91 8.91 7.21
C SER A 25 -13.54 8.44 6.70
N GLN A 26 -13.47 7.46 5.81
CA GLN A 26 -12.22 6.89 5.31
C GLN A 26 -11.27 7.92 4.67
N TYR A 27 -11.80 8.99 4.08
CA TYR A 27 -10.99 10.08 3.50
C TYR A 27 -10.03 10.71 4.51
N ARG A 28 -10.37 10.67 5.82
CA ARG A 28 -9.51 11.21 6.87
C ARG A 28 -8.20 10.45 7.04
N GLN A 29 -8.13 9.22 6.55
CA GLN A 29 -6.87 8.45 6.55
C GLN A 29 -5.80 9.10 5.67
N ALA A 30 -6.20 9.87 4.64
CA ALA A 30 -5.26 10.62 3.81
C ALA A 30 -4.62 11.82 4.55
N GLU A 31 -5.16 12.23 5.70
CA GLU A 31 -4.63 13.30 6.56
C GLU A 31 -3.63 12.76 7.59
N PHE A 32 -3.45 11.42 7.65
CA PHE A 32 -2.54 10.80 8.61
C PHE A 32 -1.09 11.01 8.21
N ASP A 33 -0.33 11.66 9.10
CA ASP A 33 1.11 11.84 8.93
C ASP A 33 1.83 10.61 9.51
N ALA A 34 2.26 9.72 8.64
CA ALA A 34 2.89 8.46 9.04
C ALA A 34 4.35 8.71 9.45
N PRO A 35 4.75 8.35 10.68
CA PRO A 35 6.15 8.43 11.06
C PRO A 35 6.98 7.40 10.29
N VAL A 36 8.16 7.82 9.84
CA VAL A 36 9.16 6.91 9.26
C VAL A 36 10.18 6.56 10.34
N TRP A 37 10.35 5.26 10.58
CA TRP A 37 11.29 4.75 11.57
C TRP A 37 12.51 4.15 10.88
N ASN A 38 13.69 4.30 11.49
CA ASN A 38 14.93 3.74 10.97
C ASN A 38 15.19 4.10 9.49
N ALA A 39 14.98 5.36 9.16
CA ALA A 39 15.26 5.88 7.81
C ALA A 39 16.78 5.88 7.53
N ASP A 40 17.40 4.71 7.66
CA ASP A 40 18.80 4.52 7.31
C ASP A 40 18.91 4.34 5.80
N HIS A 41 19.50 5.32 5.15
CA HIS A 41 19.75 5.32 3.71
C HIS A 41 21.18 5.77 3.45
N ASP A 42 21.78 5.23 2.42
CA ASP A 42 23.17 5.50 2.02
C ASP A 42 23.29 6.55 0.93
N ASP A 43 22.29 7.43 0.80
CA ASP A 43 22.20 8.51 -0.20
C ASP A 43 22.31 8.03 -1.67
N ARG A 44 22.09 6.72 -1.91
CA ARG A 44 22.08 6.19 -3.27
C ARG A 44 20.94 6.78 -4.09
N GLU A 45 21.19 7.01 -5.36
CA GLU A 45 20.14 7.41 -6.28
C GLU A 45 19.13 6.27 -6.48
N ILE A 46 17.85 6.55 -6.32
CA ILE A 46 16.76 5.63 -6.61
C ILE A 46 16.23 5.91 -8.00
N THR A 47 16.26 4.89 -8.85
CA THR A 47 15.84 4.97 -10.26
C THR A 47 14.51 4.27 -10.55
N SER A 48 13.98 3.51 -9.60
CA SER A 48 12.65 2.87 -9.70
C SER A 48 12.06 2.57 -8.33
N VAL A 49 10.74 2.51 -8.26
CA VAL A 49 9.99 2.12 -7.06
C VAL A 49 9.15 0.89 -7.37
N VAL A 50 9.22 -0.11 -6.52
CA VAL A 50 8.37 -1.30 -6.56
C VAL A 50 7.65 -1.42 -5.22
N VAL A 51 6.33 -1.49 -5.25
CA VAL A 51 5.55 -1.78 -4.05
C VAL A 51 5.01 -3.20 -4.16
N THR A 52 5.33 -4.05 -3.18
CA THR A 52 4.80 -5.41 -3.11
C THR A 52 3.75 -5.52 -2.01
N GLY A 53 2.67 -6.23 -2.30
CA GLY A 53 1.58 -6.45 -1.34
C GLY A 53 0.40 -7.19 -1.97
N MET A 54 -0.45 -7.74 -1.13
CA MET A 54 -1.62 -8.49 -1.57
C MET A 54 -2.93 -7.83 -1.11
N GLY A 55 -4.01 -8.15 -1.80
CA GLY A 55 -5.36 -7.70 -1.41
C GLY A 55 -5.46 -6.19 -1.19
N GLY A 56 -5.95 -5.78 -0.02
CA GLY A 56 -6.10 -4.38 0.37
C GLY A 56 -4.78 -3.62 0.50
N SER A 57 -3.71 -4.29 0.92
CA SER A 57 -2.37 -3.68 1.05
C SER A 57 -1.81 -3.23 -0.31
N ALA A 58 -2.12 -3.96 -1.39
CA ALA A 58 -1.73 -3.55 -2.74
C ALA A 58 -2.61 -2.41 -3.30
N LEU A 59 -3.84 -2.26 -2.81
CA LEU A 59 -4.80 -1.30 -3.34
C LEU A 59 -4.33 0.15 -3.11
N ALA A 60 -3.77 0.45 -1.95
CA ALA A 60 -3.20 1.76 -1.66
C ALA A 60 -2.07 2.11 -2.63
N ALA A 61 -1.20 1.14 -2.95
CA ALA A 61 -0.13 1.32 -3.93
C ALA A 61 -0.66 1.55 -5.35
N LEU A 62 -1.76 0.89 -5.74
CA LEU A 62 -2.40 1.13 -7.04
C LEU A 62 -3.00 2.53 -7.13
N ILE A 63 -3.58 3.04 -6.05
CA ILE A 63 -4.06 4.42 -5.96
C ILE A 63 -2.88 5.40 -6.07
N ALA A 64 -1.81 5.17 -5.32
CA ALA A 64 -0.60 5.98 -5.37
C ALA A 64 0.02 6.01 -6.78
N LYS A 65 0.05 4.87 -7.47
CA LYS A 65 0.52 4.78 -8.87
C LYS A 65 -0.24 5.69 -9.82
N VAL A 66 -1.56 5.78 -9.66
CA VAL A 66 -2.39 6.65 -10.49
C VAL A 66 -2.19 8.12 -10.09
N TRP A 67 -2.15 8.40 -8.82
CA TRP A 67 -1.99 9.76 -8.28
C TRP A 67 -0.63 10.36 -8.66
N LEU A 68 0.45 9.61 -8.47
CA LEU A 68 1.81 10.08 -8.73
C LEU A 68 2.24 10.02 -10.20
N LYS A 69 1.37 9.56 -11.09
CA LYS A 69 1.70 9.31 -12.50
C LYS A 69 2.37 10.47 -13.24
N ASN A 70 1.97 11.70 -12.91
CA ASN A 70 2.49 12.89 -13.58
C ASN A 70 3.60 13.61 -12.79
N ASP A 71 3.78 13.26 -11.53
CA ASP A 71 4.70 13.93 -10.61
C ASP A 71 5.97 13.10 -10.36
N LEU A 72 5.86 11.77 -10.44
CA LEU A 72 6.99 10.88 -10.24
C LEU A 72 7.73 10.62 -11.55
N ALA A 73 8.98 11.09 -11.64
CA ALA A 73 9.80 10.99 -12.83
C ALA A 73 10.44 9.59 -13.06
N ILE A 74 10.30 8.67 -12.10
CA ILE A 74 10.86 7.31 -12.17
C ILE A 74 9.72 6.27 -12.24
N PRO A 75 9.99 5.07 -12.80
CA PRO A 75 9.02 3.98 -12.84
C PRO A 75 8.49 3.61 -11.46
N PHE A 76 7.17 3.42 -11.38
CA PHE A 76 6.48 2.93 -10.19
C PHE A 76 5.67 1.68 -10.55
N GLU A 77 6.02 0.55 -9.96
CA GLU A 77 5.35 -0.74 -10.21
C GLU A 77 4.73 -1.32 -8.95
N VAL A 78 3.60 -2.01 -9.11
CA VAL A 78 2.93 -2.73 -8.03
C VAL A 78 2.96 -4.22 -8.34
N VAL A 79 3.62 -4.98 -7.48
CA VAL A 79 3.76 -6.44 -7.58
C VAL A 79 2.77 -7.11 -6.64
N ARG A 80 1.96 -8.03 -7.20
CA ARG A 80 0.96 -8.81 -6.47
C ARG A 80 1.23 -10.30 -6.69
N GLY A 81 2.31 -10.80 -6.12
CA GLY A 81 2.75 -12.18 -6.27
C GLY A 81 4.06 -12.41 -5.56
N TYR A 82 4.63 -13.59 -5.78
CA TYR A 82 5.84 -14.06 -5.12
C TYR A 82 7.13 -13.45 -5.68
N ASP A 83 7.15 -13.11 -6.97
CA ASP A 83 8.38 -12.78 -7.67
C ASP A 83 8.48 -11.30 -7.97
N LEU A 84 9.65 -10.74 -7.71
CA LEU A 84 10.00 -9.40 -8.12
C LEU A 84 10.45 -9.37 -9.59
N PRO A 85 10.23 -8.25 -10.29
CA PRO A 85 10.77 -8.05 -11.64
C PRO A 85 12.29 -8.17 -11.67
N ALA A 86 12.82 -8.76 -12.74
CA ALA A 86 14.25 -9.02 -12.91
C ALA A 86 15.14 -7.75 -12.94
N TYR A 87 14.54 -6.57 -13.15
CA TYR A 87 15.27 -5.29 -13.14
C TYR A 87 15.56 -4.76 -11.73
N VAL A 88 14.96 -5.34 -10.69
CA VAL A 88 15.17 -4.91 -9.29
C VAL A 88 16.63 -5.06 -8.92
N ASN A 89 17.22 -3.98 -8.44
CA ASN A 89 18.64 -3.89 -8.10
C ASN A 89 18.88 -2.87 -6.98
N ARG A 90 20.13 -2.57 -6.66
CA ARG A 90 20.51 -1.63 -5.60
C ARG A 90 19.94 -0.22 -5.73
N HIS A 91 19.52 0.19 -6.92
CA HIS A 91 18.91 1.50 -7.20
C HIS A 91 17.37 1.45 -7.22
N THR A 92 16.78 0.36 -6.80
CA THR A 92 15.34 0.19 -6.65
C THR A 92 14.94 0.38 -5.20
N LEU A 93 13.93 1.21 -4.94
CA LEU A 93 13.22 1.21 -3.65
C LEU A 93 12.12 0.15 -3.72
N VAL A 94 12.20 -0.87 -2.88
CA VAL A 94 11.15 -1.88 -2.71
C VAL A 94 10.41 -1.61 -1.41
N VAL A 95 9.10 -1.35 -1.49
CA VAL A 95 8.23 -1.14 -0.33
C VAL A 95 7.35 -2.37 -0.16
N ALA A 96 7.55 -3.10 0.93
CA ALA A 96 6.71 -4.23 1.31
C ALA A 96 5.53 -3.75 2.15
N SER A 97 4.30 -3.95 1.65
CA SER A 97 3.07 -3.56 2.33
C SER A 97 2.26 -4.78 2.75
N SER A 98 2.08 -4.98 4.07
CA SER A 98 1.33 -6.11 4.60
C SER A 98 0.73 -5.78 5.96
N TYR A 99 -0.58 -5.63 6.03
CA TYR A 99 -1.29 -5.38 7.30
C TYR A 99 -1.09 -6.51 8.32
N SER A 100 -1.02 -7.77 7.88
CA SER A 100 -0.77 -8.92 8.76
C SER A 100 0.69 -9.11 9.13
N GLY A 101 1.60 -8.51 8.37
CA GLY A 101 3.05 -8.71 8.49
C GLY A 101 3.54 -10.11 8.09
N ASN A 102 2.64 -11.02 7.67
CA ASN A 102 2.94 -12.44 7.44
C ASN A 102 2.37 -12.98 6.11
N THR A 103 2.25 -12.12 5.10
CA THR A 103 1.79 -12.53 3.77
C THR A 103 2.97 -13.16 3.02
N GLU A 104 2.85 -14.42 2.63
CA GLU A 104 3.96 -15.21 2.04
C GLU A 104 4.54 -14.56 0.79
N GLU A 105 3.68 -14.05 -0.11
CA GLU A 105 4.10 -13.37 -1.33
C GLU A 105 4.92 -12.12 -1.01
N THR A 106 4.47 -11.33 -0.02
CA THR A 106 5.17 -10.12 0.39
C THR A 106 6.52 -10.42 1.04
N LEU A 107 6.59 -11.47 1.85
CA LEU A 107 7.83 -11.94 2.47
C LEU A 107 8.80 -12.47 1.41
N SER A 108 8.33 -13.27 0.45
CA SER A 108 9.15 -13.75 -0.66
C SER A 108 9.76 -12.60 -1.48
N ALA A 109 8.94 -11.60 -1.80
CA ALA A 109 9.40 -10.42 -2.52
C ALA A 109 10.43 -9.61 -1.70
N LEU A 110 10.23 -9.48 -0.39
CA LEU A 110 11.16 -8.78 0.51
C LEU A 110 12.53 -9.47 0.55
N GLU A 111 12.57 -10.81 0.66
CA GLU A 111 13.81 -11.59 0.61
C GLU A 111 14.54 -11.45 -0.74
N GLN A 112 13.80 -11.39 -1.84
CA GLN A 112 14.39 -11.15 -3.15
C GLN A 112 14.98 -9.74 -3.27
N ALA A 113 14.28 -8.73 -2.74
CA ALA A 113 14.75 -7.36 -2.70
C ALA A 113 16.04 -7.21 -1.89
N GLU A 114 16.14 -7.88 -0.74
CA GLU A 114 17.34 -7.92 0.09
C GLU A 114 18.50 -8.54 -0.67
N ARG A 115 18.29 -9.71 -1.32
CA ARG A 115 19.32 -10.37 -2.14
C ARG A 115 19.78 -9.52 -3.33
N ALA A 116 18.88 -8.72 -3.90
CA ALA A 116 19.21 -7.77 -4.97
C ALA A 116 19.92 -6.50 -4.46
N GLY A 117 20.06 -6.33 -3.14
CA GLY A 117 20.63 -5.15 -2.50
C GLY A 117 19.77 -3.90 -2.66
N ALA A 118 18.48 -4.05 -2.89
CA ALA A 118 17.54 -2.94 -3.04
C ALA A 118 17.41 -2.14 -1.74
N GLN A 119 17.02 -0.87 -1.86
CA GLN A 119 16.58 -0.09 -0.69
C GLN A 119 15.23 -0.62 -0.23
N LEU A 120 15.09 -0.89 1.06
CA LEU A 120 13.87 -1.49 1.60
C LEU A 120 13.05 -0.49 2.39
N GLY A 121 11.74 -0.53 2.20
CA GLY A 121 10.73 0.11 3.05
C GLY A 121 9.67 -0.92 3.46
N VAL A 122 9.11 -0.79 4.66
CA VAL A 122 8.05 -1.69 5.14
C VAL A 122 6.89 -0.88 5.68
N ILE A 123 5.68 -1.29 5.31
CA ILE A 123 4.41 -0.79 5.84
C ILE A 123 3.65 -1.99 6.40
N ALA A 124 3.45 -2.02 7.73
CA ALA A 124 2.81 -3.13 8.43
C ALA A 124 1.84 -2.63 9.52
#